data_e044a50c89aace227e3bf2e41ffc6b95
#
_entry.id   e044a50c89aace227e3bf2e41ffc6b95
#
_cell.length_a   1.000
_cell.length_b   1.000
_cell.length_c   1.000
_cell.angle_alpha   90.00
_cell.angle_beta   90.00
_cell.angle_gamma   90.00
#
_symmetry.space_group_name_H-M   'P 1'
#
loop_
_entity.id
_entity.type
_entity.pdbx_description
1 polymer ?
#
loop_
_entity_poly.entity_id
_entity_poly.type
_entity_poly.pdbx_seq_one_letter_code
_entity_poly.pdbx_strand_id
1 'polypeptide(L)'
;GKSPSNPIKSPELLLGDRRGRGSKLGSRTKPGVLRDTMKLLVTGSEGFIGSHLLEELIFAGHRVTAFVQYNSFNSVGWIDSLPKDVQEAIEVTMGDVRDAGSVRAAVRGHDRVAHLAALIAIPYSYTAPHSYYETNALGTLNILDACREFGVERLVHTSTSEVYGTAQYVPIDEKHPLVGQSPYSASKIAADQLAHSYWASFGLPVTTLRP
;
A
#
# COMPACT_ATOMS: atom_id res chain seq x y z
N GLY A 1 43.27 44.82 20.66
CA GLY A 1 43.62 43.54 20.11
C GLY A 1 42.56 43.14 19.07
N LYS A 2 42.94 43.27 17.78
CA LYS A 2 42.06 42.81 16.67
C LYS A 2 42.25 41.32 16.48
N SER A 3 41.16 40.54 16.54
CA SER A 3 41.10 39.12 16.16
C SER A 3 40.76 39.00 14.67
N PRO A 4 41.42 38.17 13.87
CA PRO A 4 41.13 38.06 12.44
C PRO A 4 39.96 37.11 12.21
N SER A 5 38.98 37.57 11.44
CA SER A 5 37.88 36.81 10.91
C SER A 5 38.36 35.94 9.75
N ASN A 6 38.21 34.61 9.91
CA ASN A 6 38.45 33.63 8.85
C ASN A 6 37.13 33.39 8.08
N PRO A 7 37.07 33.53 6.75
CA PRO A 7 35.88 33.25 6.00
C PRO A 7 35.74 31.75 5.78
N ILE A 8 34.57 31.20 6.19
CA ILE A 8 34.14 29.82 5.93
C ILE A 8 33.91 29.69 4.42
N LYS A 9 34.73 28.87 3.76
CA LYS A 9 34.51 28.46 2.36
C LYS A 9 33.35 27.47 2.33
N SER A 10 32.33 27.81 1.53
CA SER A 10 31.23 26.90 1.18
C SER A 10 31.75 25.72 0.34
N PRO A 11 31.29 24.49 0.56
CA PRO A 11 31.64 23.37 -0.30
C PRO A 11 30.89 23.50 -1.64
N GLU A 12 31.63 23.58 -2.73
CA GLU A 12 31.12 23.47 -4.09
C GLU A 12 30.51 22.06 -4.26
N LEU A 13 29.19 22.03 -4.54
CA LEU A 13 28.49 20.81 -5.00
C LEU A 13 29.04 20.52 -6.41
N LEU A 14 29.85 19.47 -6.52
CA LEU A 14 30.15 18.82 -7.79
C LEU A 14 28.88 18.14 -8.32
N LEU A 15 28.14 18.86 -9.15
CA LEU A 15 27.09 18.28 -10.00
C LEU A 15 27.77 17.42 -11.09
N GLY A 16 27.96 16.14 -10.79
CA GLY A 16 28.36 15.15 -11.77
C GLY A 16 27.28 15.00 -12.83
N ASP A 17 27.65 15.30 -14.07
CA ASP A 17 26.88 15.10 -15.30
C ASP A 17 26.43 13.61 -15.42
N ARG A 18 25.18 13.29 -15.06
CA ARG A 18 24.58 12.00 -15.34
C ARG A 18 23.78 12.05 -16.63
N ARG A 19 24.47 12.32 -17.74
CA ARG A 19 23.93 12.02 -19.07
C ARG A 19 24.16 10.54 -19.40
N GLY A 20 23.07 9.83 -19.62
CA GLY A 20 23.02 8.65 -20.46
C GLY A 20 23.45 7.33 -19.83
N ARG A 21 22.57 6.73 -19.05
CA ARG A 21 22.40 5.26 -19.14
C ARG A 21 20.95 4.98 -19.42
N GLY A 22 20.64 4.89 -20.70
CA GLY A 22 19.48 4.11 -21.14
C GLY A 22 19.67 2.69 -20.62
N SER A 23 19.03 2.34 -19.53
CA SER A 23 18.94 0.96 -19.07
C SER A 23 18.10 0.22 -20.10
N LYS A 24 18.76 -0.43 -21.06
CA LYS A 24 18.16 -1.58 -21.74
C LYS A 24 17.71 -2.50 -20.61
N LEU A 25 16.38 -2.70 -20.52
CA LEU A 25 15.78 -3.71 -19.67
C LEU A 25 16.57 -5.02 -19.86
N GLY A 26 17.50 -5.30 -18.95
CA GLY A 26 18.18 -6.57 -18.93
C GLY A 26 17.10 -7.63 -18.79
N SER A 27 17.06 -8.60 -19.70
CA SER A 27 16.15 -9.72 -19.69
C SER A 27 16.22 -10.41 -18.33
N ARG A 28 15.35 -10.00 -17.39
CA ARG A 28 15.01 -10.86 -16.26
C ARG A 28 14.30 -12.06 -16.86
N THR A 29 15.05 -13.11 -17.10
CA THR A 29 14.55 -14.40 -17.56
C THR A 29 13.40 -14.80 -16.66
N LYS A 30 12.20 -14.93 -17.25
CA LYS A 30 11.01 -15.43 -16.58
C LYS A 30 11.37 -16.78 -15.95
N PRO A 31 11.17 -16.99 -14.64
CA PRO A 31 11.23 -18.33 -14.09
C PRO A 31 10.16 -19.15 -14.81
N GLY A 32 10.55 -20.26 -15.44
CA GLY A 32 9.68 -21.11 -16.25
C GLY A 32 8.69 -21.92 -15.39
N VAL A 33 7.71 -21.25 -14.82
CA VAL A 33 6.46 -21.83 -14.33
C VAL A 33 5.35 -21.03 -14.99
N LEU A 34 4.55 -21.68 -15.82
CA LEU A 34 3.26 -21.15 -16.28
C LEU A 34 2.39 -20.93 -15.04
N ARG A 35 2.50 -19.77 -14.41
CA ARG A 35 1.55 -19.33 -13.39
C ARG A 35 0.32 -18.87 -14.14
N ASP A 36 -0.84 -19.37 -13.73
CA ASP A 36 -2.12 -18.86 -14.25
C ASP A 36 -2.14 -17.34 -14.08
N THR A 37 -2.45 -16.63 -15.16
CA THR A 37 -2.60 -15.19 -15.15
C THR A 37 -3.81 -14.84 -14.30
N MET A 38 -3.60 -14.16 -13.18
CA MET A 38 -4.66 -13.73 -12.26
C MET A 38 -5.02 -12.27 -12.48
N LYS A 39 -6.25 -11.89 -12.13
CA LYS A 39 -6.70 -10.52 -12.04
C LYS A 39 -6.55 -10.05 -10.60
N LEU A 40 -5.70 -9.06 -10.37
CA LEU A 40 -5.43 -8.50 -9.05
C LEU A 40 -5.90 -7.06 -8.95
N LEU A 41 -6.59 -6.74 -7.86
CA LEU A 41 -6.87 -5.37 -7.47
C LEU A 41 -5.85 -4.95 -6.40
N VAL A 42 -5.25 -3.77 -6.58
CA VAL A 42 -4.35 -3.16 -5.59
C VAL A 42 -4.96 -1.83 -5.15
N THR A 43 -5.30 -1.68 -3.87
CA THR A 43 -5.75 -0.39 -3.32
C THR A 43 -4.58 0.35 -2.67
N GLY A 44 -4.60 1.68 -2.68
CA GLY A 44 -3.44 2.48 -2.25
C GLY A 44 -2.25 2.35 -3.20
N SER A 45 -2.56 2.02 -4.44
CA SER A 45 -1.60 1.77 -5.51
C SER A 45 -0.83 3.02 -5.95
N GLU A 46 -1.39 4.20 -5.71
CA GLU A 46 -0.75 5.51 -5.94
C GLU A 46 0.35 5.83 -4.92
N GLY A 47 0.42 5.08 -3.82
CA GLY A 47 1.45 5.22 -2.80
C GLY A 47 2.79 4.59 -3.20
N PHE A 48 3.84 4.86 -2.42
CA PHE A 48 5.20 4.36 -2.66
C PHE A 48 5.24 2.82 -2.75
N ILE A 49 4.72 2.11 -1.73
CA ILE A 49 4.72 0.63 -1.72
C ILE A 49 3.80 0.08 -2.82
N GLY A 50 2.62 0.70 -2.99
CA GLY A 50 1.63 0.27 -3.97
C GLY A 50 2.16 0.31 -5.40
N SER A 51 2.83 1.38 -5.80
CA SER A 51 3.40 1.51 -7.15
C SER A 51 4.46 0.46 -7.45
N HIS A 52 5.35 0.16 -6.50
CA HIS A 52 6.33 -0.93 -6.67
C HIS A 52 5.68 -2.32 -6.74
N LEU A 53 4.61 -2.54 -5.97
CA LEU A 53 3.85 -3.78 -6.05
C LEU A 53 3.19 -3.95 -7.42
N LEU A 54 2.60 -2.88 -7.99
CA LEU A 54 2.04 -2.92 -9.35
C LEU A 54 3.10 -3.36 -10.37
N GLU A 55 4.28 -2.75 -10.33
CA GLU A 55 5.39 -3.07 -11.23
C GLU A 55 5.77 -4.57 -11.14
N GLU A 56 5.97 -5.09 -9.94
CA GLU A 56 6.33 -6.49 -9.73
C GLU A 56 5.22 -7.46 -10.19
N LEU A 57 3.95 -7.12 -9.98
CA LEU A 57 2.83 -7.95 -10.43
C LEU A 57 2.71 -7.98 -11.96
N ILE A 58 2.93 -6.85 -12.64
CA ILE A 58 2.98 -6.78 -14.11
C ILE A 58 4.14 -7.62 -14.64
N PHE A 59 5.35 -7.52 -14.06
CA PHE A 59 6.49 -8.36 -14.44
C PHE A 59 6.26 -9.84 -14.18
N ALA A 60 5.47 -10.18 -13.16
CA ALA A 60 5.04 -11.56 -12.91
C ALA A 60 4.01 -12.09 -13.93
N GLY A 61 3.50 -11.25 -14.83
CA GLY A 61 2.56 -11.60 -15.90
C GLY A 61 1.08 -11.61 -15.48
N HIS A 62 0.74 -10.91 -14.41
CA HIS A 62 -0.64 -10.77 -13.96
C HIS A 62 -1.36 -9.58 -14.63
N ARG A 63 -2.68 -9.57 -14.60
CA ARG A 63 -3.51 -8.43 -14.94
C ARG A 63 -3.77 -7.64 -13.67
N VAL A 64 -3.46 -6.35 -13.66
CA VAL A 64 -3.50 -5.54 -12.44
C VAL A 64 -4.39 -4.32 -12.64
N THR A 65 -5.32 -4.14 -11.72
CA THR A 65 -6.12 -2.93 -11.58
C THR A 65 -5.63 -2.14 -10.38
N ALA A 66 -5.24 -0.89 -10.60
CA ALA A 66 -4.87 0.06 -9.58
C ALA A 66 -6.11 0.82 -9.10
N PHE A 67 -6.52 0.62 -7.84
CA PHE A 67 -7.56 1.42 -7.22
C PHE A 67 -6.93 2.61 -6.50
N VAL A 68 -7.06 3.78 -7.12
CA VAL A 68 -6.44 5.06 -6.74
C VAL A 68 -7.47 5.95 -6.08
N GLN A 69 -7.08 6.67 -5.03
CA GLN A 69 -7.96 7.65 -4.40
C GLN A 69 -8.29 8.78 -5.37
N TYR A 70 -9.60 9.03 -5.58
CA TYR A 70 -10.05 10.15 -6.41
C TYR A 70 -9.53 11.48 -5.86
N ASN A 71 -8.96 12.28 -6.74
CA ASN A 71 -8.52 13.63 -6.46
C ASN A 71 -8.79 14.55 -7.66
N SER A 72 -9.01 15.86 -7.39
CA SER A 72 -9.33 16.86 -8.41
C SER A 72 -8.17 17.20 -9.36
N PHE A 73 -6.96 16.76 -9.06
CA PHE A 73 -5.75 17.00 -9.87
C PHE A 73 -5.55 15.93 -10.95
N ASN A 74 -6.39 14.89 -10.96
CA ASN A 74 -6.27 13.74 -11.84
C ASN A 74 -4.88 13.06 -11.75
N SER A 75 -4.25 13.13 -10.57
CA SER A 75 -2.94 12.52 -10.31
C SER A 75 -3.12 11.07 -9.89
N VAL A 76 -2.27 10.20 -10.40
CA VAL A 76 -2.15 8.81 -9.98
C VAL A 76 -0.91 8.58 -9.10
N GLY A 77 -0.37 9.64 -8.53
CA GLY A 77 0.72 9.59 -7.56
C GLY A 77 2.00 8.95 -8.10
N TRP A 78 2.56 7.98 -7.37
CA TRP A 78 3.81 7.31 -7.76
C TRP A 78 3.68 6.45 -9.02
N ILE A 79 2.47 6.13 -9.49
CA ILE A 79 2.26 5.42 -10.76
C ILE A 79 2.81 6.25 -11.92
N ASP A 80 2.72 7.59 -11.87
CA ASP A 80 3.26 8.50 -12.88
C ASP A 80 4.79 8.38 -13.06
N SER A 81 5.49 7.83 -12.07
CA SER A 81 6.95 7.64 -12.10
C SER A 81 7.39 6.27 -12.63
N LEU A 82 6.47 5.34 -12.84
CA LEU A 82 6.77 4.01 -13.37
C LEU A 82 7.20 4.05 -14.85
N PRO A 83 7.90 3.04 -15.36
CA PRO A 83 8.18 2.90 -16.78
C PRO A 83 6.89 2.94 -17.62
N LYS A 84 6.95 3.53 -18.82
CA LYS A 84 5.78 3.73 -19.69
C LYS A 84 5.05 2.42 -20.03
N ASP A 85 5.79 1.38 -20.35
CA ASP A 85 5.26 0.05 -20.64
C ASP A 85 4.51 -0.58 -19.45
N VAL A 86 4.97 -0.30 -18.23
CA VAL A 86 4.28 -0.70 -17.00
C VAL A 86 3.00 0.12 -16.81
N GLN A 87 3.06 1.45 -17.00
CA GLN A 87 1.89 2.32 -16.89
C GLN A 87 0.79 1.90 -17.86
N GLU A 88 1.13 1.59 -19.12
CA GLU A 88 0.19 1.16 -20.15
C GLU A 88 -0.43 -0.23 -19.89
N ALA A 89 0.23 -1.06 -19.07
CA ALA A 89 -0.27 -2.37 -18.70
C ALA A 89 -1.19 -2.35 -17.45
N ILE A 90 -1.29 -1.22 -16.75
CA ILE A 90 -2.11 -1.07 -15.54
C ILE A 90 -3.48 -0.51 -15.92
N GLU A 91 -4.54 -1.17 -15.48
CA GLU A 91 -5.89 -0.60 -15.50
C GLU A 91 -6.08 0.30 -14.27
N VAL A 92 -6.44 1.57 -14.46
CA VAL A 92 -6.64 2.52 -13.36
C VAL A 92 -8.13 2.74 -13.11
N THR A 93 -8.56 2.56 -11.86
CA THR A 93 -9.90 2.88 -11.38
C THR A 93 -9.79 3.87 -10.22
N MET A 94 -10.47 5.01 -10.31
CA MET A 94 -10.50 6.00 -9.23
C MET A 94 -11.72 5.80 -8.32
N GLY A 95 -11.51 5.94 -7.01
CA GLY A 95 -12.58 5.81 -6.03
C GLY A 95 -12.12 6.16 -4.61
N ASP A 96 -12.93 5.80 -3.63
CA ASP A 96 -12.62 5.98 -2.21
C ASP A 96 -12.93 4.69 -1.45
N VAL A 97 -12.00 4.19 -0.67
CA VAL A 97 -12.21 2.96 0.14
C VAL A 97 -13.31 3.13 1.18
N ARG A 98 -13.63 4.37 1.57
CA ARG A 98 -14.73 4.69 2.49
C ARG A 98 -16.11 4.53 1.85
N ASP A 99 -16.18 4.57 0.52
CA ASP A 99 -17.42 4.37 -0.23
C ASP A 99 -17.61 2.90 -0.62
N ALA A 100 -18.56 2.24 0.02
CA ALA A 100 -18.85 0.82 -0.21
C ALA A 100 -19.25 0.51 -1.66
N GLY A 101 -19.94 1.44 -2.34
CA GLY A 101 -20.34 1.28 -3.74
C GLY A 101 -19.14 1.28 -4.68
N SER A 102 -18.23 2.22 -4.49
CA SER A 102 -16.96 2.33 -5.22
C SER A 102 -16.09 1.08 -5.03
N VAL A 103 -15.96 0.62 -3.78
CA VAL A 103 -15.21 -0.59 -3.44
C VAL A 103 -15.81 -1.84 -4.08
N ARG A 104 -17.13 -2.02 -4.00
CA ARG A 104 -17.82 -3.16 -4.64
C ARG A 104 -17.63 -3.19 -6.15
N ALA A 105 -17.71 -2.02 -6.78
CA ALA A 105 -17.47 -1.92 -8.23
C ALA A 105 -16.03 -2.32 -8.59
N ALA A 106 -15.06 -1.87 -7.80
CA ALA A 106 -13.64 -2.17 -8.01
C ALA A 106 -13.28 -3.63 -7.76
N VAL A 107 -13.81 -4.27 -6.70
CA VAL A 107 -13.47 -5.67 -6.33
C VAL A 107 -14.09 -6.68 -7.29
N ARG A 108 -15.24 -6.35 -7.91
CA ARG A 108 -15.96 -7.28 -8.78
C ARG A 108 -15.09 -7.80 -9.93
N GLY A 109 -15.02 -9.13 -10.06
CA GLY A 109 -14.33 -9.79 -11.17
C GLY A 109 -12.82 -9.90 -11.01
N HIS A 110 -12.28 -9.61 -9.81
CA HIS A 110 -10.90 -9.85 -9.45
C HIS A 110 -10.74 -11.15 -8.64
N ASP A 111 -9.67 -11.88 -8.95
CA ASP A 111 -9.35 -13.14 -8.27
C ASP A 111 -8.75 -12.88 -6.89
N ARG A 112 -7.92 -11.85 -6.75
CA ARG A 112 -7.21 -11.48 -5.51
C ARG A 112 -7.18 -9.98 -5.30
N VAL A 113 -7.09 -9.59 -4.02
CA VAL A 113 -7.01 -8.19 -3.60
C VAL A 113 -5.77 -7.97 -2.72
N ALA A 114 -4.96 -6.97 -3.04
CA ALA A 114 -3.93 -6.43 -2.16
C ALA A 114 -4.42 -5.08 -1.61
N HIS A 115 -4.73 -5.04 -0.33
CA HIS A 115 -5.27 -3.85 0.33
C HIS A 115 -4.18 -3.09 1.07
N LEU A 116 -3.70 -1.98 0.45
CA LEU A 116 -2.66 -1.11 1.00
C LEU A 116 -3.20 0.30 1.33
N ALA A 117 -4.41 0.64 0.85
CA ALA A 117 -4.99 1.96 1.11
C ALA A 117 -5.12 2.23 2.61
N ALA A 118 -4.44 3.26 3.10
CA ALA A 118 -4.47 3.68 4.49
C ALA A 118 -3.96 5.11 4.65
N LEU A 119 -4.42 5.81 5.67
CA LEU A 119 -3.75 6.97 6.22
C LEU A 119 -2.68 6.49 7.20
N ILE A 120 -1.42 6.92 7.05
CA ILE A 120 -0.28 6.35 7.79
C ILE A 120 0.47 7.34 8.69
N ALA A 121 0.37 8.66 8.48
CA ALA A 121 1.13 9.65 9.21
C ALA A 121 0.67 9.76 10.67
N ILE A 122 1.41 9.16 11.61
CA ILE A 122 1.08 9.17 13.05
C ILE A 122 0.77 10.58 13.57
N PRO A 123 1.61 11.63 13.30
CA PRO A 123 1.33 12.98 13.81
C PRO A 123 -0.03 13.53 13.34
N TYR A 124 -0.39 13.28 12.09
CA TYR A 124 -1.66 13.75 11.55
C TYR A 124 -2.86 13.00 12.15
N SER A 125 -2.68 11.77 12.64
CA SER A 125 -3.75 11.00 13.29
C SER A 125 -4.27 11.67 14.57
N TYR A 126 -3.45 12.47 15.25
CA TYR A 126 -3.89 13.24 16.42
C TYR A 126 -4.77 14.44 16.06
N THR A 127 -4.61 14.96 14.84
CA THR A 127 -5.42 16.09 14.35
C THR A 127 -6.72 15.61 13.71
N ALA A 128 -6.69 14.49 12.99
CA ALA A 128 -7.83 14.00 12.21
C ALA A 128 -8.18 12.52 12.52
N PRO A 129 -8.44 12.14 13.78
CA PRO A 129 -8.63 10.73 14.17
C PRO A 129 -9.83 10.08 13.45
N HIS A 130 -10.90 10.82 13.17
CA HIS A 130 -12.05 10.33 12.41
C HIS A 130 -11.66 9.86 11.00
N SER A 131 -10.85 10.64 10.28
CA SER A 131 -10.40 10.27 8.94
C SER A 131 -9.59 8.96 8.96
N TYR A 132 -8.80 8.73 10.02
CA TYR A 132 -8.06 7.47 10.20
C TYR A 132 -8.99 6.30 10.45
N TYR A 133 -10.00 6.47 11.30
CA TYR A 133 -11.00 5.43 11.53
C TYR A 133 -11.77 5.11 10.25
N GLU A 134 -12.27 6.12 9.56
CA GLU A 134 -13.04 5.94 8.31
C GLU A 134 -12.20 5.27 7.22
N THR A 135 -10.96 5.72 7.01
CA THR A 135 -10.12 5.17 5.95
C THR A 135 -9.59 3.78 6.32
N ASN A 136 -9.00 3.64 7.52
CA ASN A 136 -8.26 2.43 7.87
C ASN A 136 -9.17 1.30 8.38
N ALA A 137 -10.19 1.63 9.21
CA ALA A 137 -11.09 0.61 9.75
C ALA A 137 -12.32 0.39 8.86
N LEU A 138 -13.09 1.45 8.58
CA LEU A 138 -14.29 1.33 7.74
C LEU A 138 -13.93 0.96 6.29
N GLY A 139 -12.88 1.59 5.74
CA GLY A 139 -12.39 1.24 4.40
C GLY A 139 -11.98 -0.24 4.29
N THR A 140 -11.30 -0.77 5.32
CA THR A 140 -10.98 -2.21 5.37
C THR A 140 -12.25 -3.06 5.47
N LEU A 141 -13.25 -2.67 6.25
CA LEU A 141 -14.54 -3.36 6.32
C LEU A 141 -15.20 -3.45 4.95
N ASN A 142 -15.26 -2.34 4.20
CA ASN A 142 -15.82 -2.33 2.85
C ASN A 142 -15.10 -3.29 1.90
N ILE A 143 -13.77 -3.37 1.98
CA ILE A 143 -12.96 -4.32 1.19
C ILE A 143 -13.29 -5.77 1.58
N LEU A 144 -13.37 -6.05 2.88
CA LEU A 144 -13.71 -7.39 3.39
C LEU A 144 -15.10 -7.85 2.93
N ASP A 145 -16.10 -6.96 3.04
CA ASP A 145 -17.47 -7.23 2.57
C ASP A 145 -17.51 -7.53 1.07
N ALA A 146 -16.85 -6.71 0.27
CA ALA A 146 -16.79 -6.90 -1.18
C ALA A 146 -16.05 -8.19 -1.55
N CYS A 147 -14.91 -8.49 -0.89
CA CYS A 147 -14.16 -9.72 -1.13
C CYS A 147 -15.01 -10.96 -0.80
N ARG A 148 -15.76 -10.93 0.30
CA ARG A 148 -16.68 -11.99 0.67
C ARG A 148 -17.83 -12.14 -0.33
N GLU A 149 -18.45 -11.04 -0.73
CA GLU A 149 -19.58 -11.03 -1.66
C GLU A 149 -19.20 -11.62 -3.03
N PHE A 150 -18.02 -11.26 -3.55
CA PHE A 150 -17.59 -11.71 -4.88
C PHE A 150 -16.70 -12.95 -4.86
N GLY A 151 -16.49 -13.57 -3.70
CA GLY A 151 -15.76 -14.82 -3.59
C GLY A 151 -14.27 -14.69 -3.96
N VAL A 152 -13.63 -13.59 -3.56
CA VAL A 152 -12.20 -13.37 -3.80
C VAL A 152 -11.37 -14.50 -3.20
N GLU A 153 -10.49 -15.10 -3.99
CA GLU A 153 -9.69 -16.27 -3.59
C GLU A 153 -8.70 -15.95 -2.45
N ARG A 154 -8.19 -14.70 -2.39
CA ARG A 154 -7.30 -14.24 -1.32
C ARG A 154 -7.28 -12.72 -1.22
N LEU A 155 -7.39 -12.25 0.01
CA LEU A 155 -7.11 -10.87 0.40
C LEU A 155 -5.77 -10.80 1.14
N VAL A 156 -4.87 -9.94 0.71
CA VAL A 156 -3.68 -9.54 1.48
C VAL A 156 -3.96 -8.17 2.09
N HIS A 157 -4.10 -8.13 3.42
CA HIS A 157 -4.28 -6.91 4.19
C HIS A 157 -2.93 -6.42 4.72
N THR A 158 -2.54 -5.21 4.33
CA THR A 158 -1.31 -4.58 4.82
C THR A 158 -1.59 -3.81 6.09
N SER A 159 -1.06 -4.31 7.21
CA SER A 159 -1.06 -3.68 8.52
C SER A 159 0.26 -2.94 8.79
N THR A 160 0.74 -2.95 10.02
CA THR A 160 1.95 -2.25 10.46
C THR A 160 2.48 -2.87 11.75
N SER A 161 3.79 -2.78 11.99
CA SER A 161 4.40 -3.11 13.29
C SER A 161 3.95 -2.17 14.43
N GLU A 162 3.43 -0.98 14.11
CA GLU A 162 2.88 -0.03 15.11
C GLU A 162 1.69 -0.57 15.91
N VAL A 163 1.05 -1.66 15.44
CA VAL A 163 -0.03 -2.33 16.19
C VAL A 163 0.46 -2.99 17.48
N TYR A 164 1.76 -3.26 17.60
CA TYR A 164 2.35 -3.87 18.79
C TYR A 164 2.67 -2.86 19.89
N GLY A 165 2.78 -1.57 19.56
CA GLY A 165 3.19 -0.54 20.51
C GLY A 165 4.63 -0.74 21.01
N THR A 166 4.89 -0.37 22.26
CA THR A 166 6.20 -0.57 22.88
C THR A 166 6.47 -2.07 23.09
N ALA A 167 7.64 -2.54 22.65
CA ALA A 167 8.04 -3.93 22.77
C ALA A 167 8.04 -4.39 24.22
N GLN A 168 7.31 -5.47 24.50
CA GLN A 168 7.30 -6.14 25.81
C GLN A 168 8.35 -7.26 25.87
N TYR A 169 8.72 -7.79 24.70
CA TYR A 169 9.82 -8.73 24.50
C TYR A 169 10.38 -8.60 23.09
N VAL A 170 11.58 -9.06 22.85
CA VAL A 170 12.26 -9.06 21.56
C VAL A 170 12.91 -10.42 21.28
N PRO A 171 12.92 -10.89 20.02
CA PRO A 171 12.26 -10.28 18.86
C PRO A 171 10.74 -10.28 18.99
N ILE A 172 10.08 -9.26 18.41
CA ILE A 172 8.61 -9.23 18.33
C ILE A 172 8.14 -10.29 17.33
N ASP A 173 7.14 -11.06 17.73
CA ASP A 173 6.46 -12.04 16.87
C ASP A 173 4.95 -11.77 16.81
N GLU A 174 4.20 -12.57 16.05
CA GLU A 174 2.76 -12.41 15.86
C GLU A 174 1.92 -12.67 17.13
N LYS A 175 2.52 -13.21 18.19
CA LYS A 175 1.87 -13.43 19.50
C LYS A 175 1.99 -12.23 20.43
N HIS A 176 2.82 -11.24 20.04
CA HIS A 176 2.97 -10.03 20.84
C HIS A 176 1.62 -9.33 20.99
N PRO A 177 1.27 -8.82 22.19
CA PRO A 177 0.02 -8.09 22.40
C PRO A 177 -0.13 -6.90 21.46
N LEU A 178 -1.36 -6.66 21.00
CA LEU A 178 -1.71 -5.48 20.20
C LEU A 178 -2.03 -4.32 21.15
N VAL A 179 -1.25 -3.23 21.06
CA VAL A 179 -1.36 -2.07 21.95
C VAL A 179 -1.37 -0.78 21.13
N GLY A 180 -2.54 -0.21 20.93
CA GLY A 180 -2.72 1.05 20.18
C GLY A 180 -2.23 2.26 20.98
N GLN A 181 -1.09 2.84 20.61
CA GLN A 181 -0.50 4.02 21.26
C GLN A 181 -0.78 5.34 20.52
N SER A 182 -1.53 5.28 19.41
CA SER A 182 -1.96 6.45 18.64
C SER A 182 -3.31 6.17 17.97
N PRO A 183 -4.07 7.19 17.52
CA PRO A 183 -5.26 6.97 16.70
C PRO A 183 -4.96 6.18 15.42
N TYR A 184 -3.78 6.36 14.82
CA TYR A 184 -3.32 5.55 13.69
C TYR A 184 -3.22 4.06 14.07
N SER A 185 -2.41 3.72 15.08
CA SER A 185 -2.23 2.31 15.46
C SER A 185 -3.54 1.68 15.94
N ALA A 186 -4.39 2.41 16.66
CA ALA A 186 -5.72 1.95 17.05
C ALA A 186 -6.61 1.64 15.85
N SER A 187 -6.60 2.48 14.81
CA SER A 187 -7.35 2.24 13.58
C SER A 187 -6.84 1.02 12.81
N LYS A 188 -5.52 0.77 12.81
CA LYS A 188 -4.92 -0.41 12.18
C LYS A 188 -5.19 -1.69 12.97
N ILE A 189 -5.20 -1.63 14.30
CA ILE A 189 -5.64 -2.75 15.15
C ILE A 189 -7.10 -3.11 14.87
N ALA A 190 -7.97 -2.11 14.72
CA ALA A 190 -9.36 -2.35 14.38
C ALA A 190 -9.48 -3.06 13.01
N ALA A 191 -8.72 -2.63 12.00
CA ALA A 191 -8.66 -3.26 10.69
C ALA A 191 -8.16 -4.71 10.77
N ASP A 192 -7.10 -4.98 11.54
CA ASP A 192 -6.57 -6.33 11.78
C ASP A 192 -7.61 -7.25 12.42
N GLN A 193 -8.34 -6.75 13.42
CA GLN A 193 -9.39 -7.52 14.09
C GLN A 193 -10.57 -7.80 13.16
N LEU A 194 -10.97 -6.86 12.31
CA LEU A 194 -11.96 -7.08 11.27
C LEU A 194 -11.49 -8.16 10.28
N ALA A 195 -10.27 -8.08 9.79
CA ALA A 195 -9.69 -9.08 8.88
C ALA A 195 -9.69 -10.48 9.51
N HIS A 196 -9.26 -10.59 10.77
CA HIS A 196 -9.28 -11.84 11.53
C HIS A 196 -10.71 -12.36 11.72
N SER A 197 -11.68 -11.51 12.06
CA SER A 197 -13.07 -11.90 12.26
C SER A 197 -13.72 -12.43 10.99
N TYR A 198 -13.40 -11.86 9.83
CA TYR A 198 -13.90 -12.33 8.53
C TYR A 198 -13.35 -13.71 8.15
N TRP A 199 -12.07 -13.93 8.44
CA TRP A 199 -11.50 -15.27 8.31
C TRP A 199 -12.18 -16.27 9.25
N ALA A 200 -12.30 -15.94 10.54
CA ALA A 200 -12.84 -16.86 11.56
C ALA A 200 -14.33 -17.15 11.39
N SER A 201 -15.13 -16.12 11.02
CA SER A 201 -16.60 -16.24 10.97
C SER A 201 -17.13 -16.66 9.60
N PHE A 202 -16.45 -16.26 8.52
CA PHE A 202 -16.93 -16.46 7.15
C PHE A 202 -15.98 -17.29 6.28
N GLY A 203 -14.80 -17.68 6.80
CA GLY A 203 -13.81 -18.43 6.04
C GLY A 203 -13.15 -17.66 4.92
N LEU A 204 -13.23 -16.30 4.92
CA LEU A 204 -12.59 -15.49 3.91
C LEU A 204 -11.06 -15.67 3.99
N PRO A 205 -10.36 -16.07 2.91
CA PRO A 205 -8.93 -16.28 2.95
C PRO A 205 -8.17 -14.94 3.04
N VAL A 206 -7.86 -14.49 4.24
CA VAL A 206 -7.11 -13.24 4.51
C VAL A 206 -5.70 -13.56 5.02
N THR A 207 -4.72 -12.84 4.49
CA THR A 207 -3.35 -12.81 5.02
C THR A 207 -3.05 -11.39 5.49
N THR A 208 -2.71 -11.21 6.77
CA THR A 208 -2.30 -9.90 7.32
C THR A 208 -0.78 -9.80 7.33
N LEU A 209 -0.24 -8.73 6.74
CA LEU A 209 1.19 -8.41 6.74
C LEU A 209 1.44 -7.23 7.69
N ARG A 210 2.47 -7.36 8.54
CA ARG A 210 2.91 -6.31 9.48
C ARG A 210 4.39 -6.02 9.25
N PRO A 211 4.72 -5.20 8.24
CA PRO A 211 6.10 -4.81 7.94
C PRO A 211 6.70 -3.92 9.03
#